data_08423db34542cb76d0c29f05935104af
#
_entry.id   08423db34542cb76d0c29f05935104af
#
_cell.length_a   1.000
_cell.length_b   1.000
_cell.length_c   1.000
_cell.angle_alpha   90.00
_cell.angle_beta   90.00
_cell.angle_gamma   90.00
#
_symmetry.space_group_name_H-M   'P 1'
#
loop_
_entity.id
_entity.type
_entity.pdbx_description
1 polymer ?
#
loop_
_entity_poly.entity_id
_entity_poly.type
_entity_poly.pdbx_seq_one_letter_code
_entity_poly.pdbx_strand_id
1 'polypeptide(L)'
;MRLEILLTAILFFGGAFFAGYGLRRVLKLHKEGFLFSIVAGVMVWWALMELILVPMTMKLASFHSFVMVYTIVAGMVSLAGVFCWRDILEDGKEFLKNWRQYVTLGHLVALVLICYQLWFLHHHMYLEWDDTYYVNLANEAVWSDKIYWVYPETGAMADFDKRYVLSLWPIFYAWLSKLIGVIPTIMAHTILPWLIIPLAYMVYGLLGKKLFPEDSGLQGMFLAFAVLLHLFMSGEHTSGPTFLSITPWVGKGILATVLIPLLFYWMFRIALREKTWADWWMLGITGLAGCLLSSMGIMLTPVFVGLTILVVSLKKKSISCLAHGIAACIPCIILGVYYIYLTH
;
A
#
# COMPACT_ATOMS: atom_id res chain seq x y z
N MET A 1 -23.04 6.17 6.15
CA MET A 1 -21.98 5.14 6.33
C MET A 1 -21.78 4.23 5.11
N ARG A 2 -22.81 3.51 4.61
CA ARG A 2 -22.63 2.62 3.43
C ARG A 2 -22.22 3.38 2.16
N LEU A 3 -22.78 4.58 1.98
CA LEU A 3 -22.47 5.44 0.83
C LEU A 3 -21.01 5.93 0.88
N GLU A 4 -20.54 6.34 2.04
CA GLU A 4 -19.15 6.83 2.22
C GLU A 4 -18.13 5.72 2.00
N ILE A 5 -18.40 4.48 2.46
CA ILE A 5 -17.56 3.30 2.16
C ILE A 5 -17.50 3.10 0.64
N LEU A 6 -18.66 3.09 -0.04
CA LEU A 6 -18.71 2.89 -1.49
C LEU A 6 -17.97 3.99 -2.25
N LEU A 7 -18.23 5.27 -1.90
CA LEU A 7 -17.57 6.41 -2.54
C LEU A 7 -16.06 6.37 -2.34
N THR A 8 -15.60 6.04 -1.12
CA THR A 8 -14.16 5.93 -0.84
C THR A 8 -13.54 4.76 -1.60
N ALA A 9 -14.22 3.62 -1.67
CA ALA A 9 -13.73 2.46 -2.43
C ALA A 9 -13.64 2.77 -3.95
N ILE A 10 -14.64 3.44 -4.51
CA ILE A 10 -14.62 3.87 -5.92
C ILE A 10 -13.48 4.86 -6.16
N LEU A 11 -13.32 5.86 -5.30
CA LEU A 11 -12.23 6.84 -5.40
C LEU A 11 -10.88 6.15 -5.32
N PHE A 12 -10.68 5.32 -4.29
CA PHE A 12 -9.39 4.68 -4.01
C PHE A 12 -9.03 3.64 -5.09
N PHE A 13 -9.87 2.63 -5.28
CA PHE A 13 -9.57 1.57 -6.24
C PHE A 13 -9.72 2.04 -7.69
N GLY A 14 -10.69 2.90 -7.99
CA GLY A 14 -10.87 3.46 -9.32
C GLY A 14 -9.72 4.38 -9.72
N GLY A 15 -9.32 5.29 -8.84
CA GLY A 15 -8.18 6.16 -9.09
C GLY A 15 -6.87 5.38 -9.23
N ALA A 16 -6.63 4.42 -8.32
CA ALA A 16 -5.47 3.53 -8.39
C ALA A 16 -5.48 2.66 -9.66
N PHE A 17 -6.63 2.14 -10.06
CA PHE A 17 -6.78 1.37 -11.29
C PHE A 17 -6.27 2.15 -12.50
N PHE A 18 -6.74 3.38 -12.70
CA PHE A 18 -6.28 4.22 -13.80
C PHE A 18 -4.81 4.60 -13.66
N ALA A 19 -4.35 4.99 -12.46
CA ALA A 19 -2.94 5.28 -12.23
C ALA A 19 -2.03 4.09 -12.59
N GLY A 20 -2.46 2.87 -12.25
CA GLY A 20 -1.75 1.65 -12.58
C GLY A 20 -1.71 1.35 -14.08
N TYR A 21 -2.78 1.60 -14.83
CA TYR A 21 -2.76 1.48 -16.29
C TYR A 21 -1.82 2.49 -16.94
N GLY A 22 -1.82 3.74 -16.49
CA GLY A 22 -0.86 4.75 -16.90
C GLY A 22 0.58 4.29 -16.69
N LEU A 23 0.87 3.75 -15.50
CA LEU A 23 2.19 3.20 -15.15
C LEU A 23 2.56 2.00 -16.01
N ARG A 24 1.64 1.04 -16.24
CA ARG A 24 1.86 -0.12 -17.12
C ARG A 24 2.30 0.32 -18.52
N ARG A 25 1.68 1.35 -19.07
CA ARG A 25 2.04 1.90 -20.37
C ARG A 25 3.45 2.50 -20.38
N VAL A 26 3.79 3.30 -19.38
CA VAL A 26 5.12 3.90 -19.22
C VAL A 26 6.21 2.84 -19.06
N LEU A 27 5.96 1.82 -18.24
CA LEU A 27 6.90 0.74 -17.96
C LEU A 27 6.82 -0.42 -18.98
N LYS A 28 5.96 -0.34 -20.00
CA LYS A 28 5.74 -1.37 -21.04
C LYS A 28 5.34 -2.74 -20.47
N LEU A 29 4.51 -2.74 -19.44
CA LEU A 29 4.01 -3.95 -18.74
C LEU A 29 2.65 -4.40 -19.30
N HIS A 30 2.54 -4.56 -20.63
CA HIS A 30 1.26 -4.83 -21.31
C HIS A 30 0.62 -6.18 -20.95
N LYS A 31 1.38 -7.16 -20.47
CA LYS A 31 0.89 -8.51 -20.13
C LYS A 31 0.27 -8.63 -18.74
N GLU A 32 0.29 -7.56 -17.95
CA GLU A 32 -0.24 -7.57 -16.59
C GLU A 32 -1.73 -7.18 -16.61
N GLY A 33 -2.56 -7.85 -15.81
CA GLY A 33 -4.01 -7.64 -15.79
C GLY A 33 -4.50 -6.60 -14.76
N PHE A 34 -5.81 -6.55 -14.56
CA PHE A 34 -6.49 -5.60 -13.66
C PHE A 34 -5.94 -5.58 -12.25
N LEU A 35 -5.76 -6.77 -11.65
CA LEU A 35 -5.29 -6.91 -10.28
C LEU A 35 -3.94 -6.23 -10.07
N PHE A 36 -3.02 -6.44 -11.00
CA PHE A 36 -1.72 -5.79 -11.01
C PHE A 36 -1.86 -4.27 -11.11
N SER A 37 -2.73 -3.78 -12.00
CA SER A 37 -2.92 -2.34 -12.20
C SER A 37 -3.40 -1.65 -10.93
N ILE A 38 -4.37 -2.22 -10.22
CA ILE A 38 -4.86 -1.67 -8.95
C ILE A 38 -3.72 -1.59 -7.92
N VAL A 39 -3.01 -2.70 -7.69
CA VAL A 39 -1.93 -2.75 -6.69
C VAL A 39 -0.80 -1.80 -7.05
N ALA A 40 -0.36 -1.78 -8.32
CA ALA A 40 0.67 -0.89 -8.80
C ALA A 40 0.27 0.60 -8.67
N GLY A 41 -0.98 0.92 -8.97
CA GLY A 41 -1.50 2.28 -8.84
C GLY A 41 -1.57 2.76 -7.39
N VAL A 42 -1.96 1.88 -6.45
CA VAL A 42 -1.89 2.20 -5.01
C VAL A 42 -0.45 2.49 -4.59
N MET A 43 0.51 1.68 -5.03
CA MET A 43 1.93 1.93 -4.71
C MET A 43 2.43 3.26 -5.28
N VAL A 44 2.00 3.63 -6.50
CA VAL A 44 2.31 4.96 -7.07
C VAL A 44 1.70 6.07 -6.23
N TRP A 45 0.45 5.97 -5.84
CA TRP A 45 -0.20 6.97 -5.00
C TRP A 45 0.53 7.16 -3.66
N TRP A 46 0.85 6.06 -2.98
CA TRP A 46 1.56 6.13 -1.69
C TRP A 46 2.99 6.66 -1.85
N ALA A 47 3.70 6.26 -2.89
CA ALA A 47 5.03 6.78 -3.18
C ALA A 47 5.02 8.29 -3.50
N LEU A 48 4.05 8.76 -4.30
CA LEU A 48 3.88 10.18 -4.59
C LEU A 48 3.48 10.98 -3.35
N MET A 49 2.65 10.39 -2.49
CA MET A 49 2.29 11.02 -1.22
C MET A 49 3.52 11.26 -0.36
N GLU A 50 4.38 10.26 -0.18
CA GLU A 50 5.61 10.38 0.59
C GLU A 50 6.51 11.49 0.03
N LEU A 51 6.72 11.54 -1.29
CA LEU A 51 7.54 12.55 -1.95
C LEU A 51 7.02 13.98 -1.78
N ILE A 52 5.71 14.15 -1.71
CA ILE A 52 5.07 15.47 -1.56
C ILE A 52 4.98 15.83 -0.08
N LEU A 53 4.59 14.89 0.75
CA LEU A 53 4.24 15.15 2.14
C LEU A 53 5.48 15.44 3.01
N VAL A 54 6.57 14.69 2.85
CA VAL A 54 7.81 14.92 3.61
C VAL A 54 8.30 16.37 3.48
N PRO A 55 8.56 16.91 2.27
CA PRO A 55 9.04 18.29 2.16
C PRO A 55 7.99 19.34 2.58
N MET A 56 6.70 19.06 2.42
CA MET A 56 5.64 19.98 2.87
C MET A 56 5.56 20.04 4.40
N THR A 57 5.66 18.89 5.08
CA THR A 57 5.70 18.82 6.54
C THR A 57 6.91 19.56 7.09
N MET A 58 8.09 19.39 6.48
CA MET A 58 9.31 20.07 6.88
C MET A 58 9.26 21.60 6.69
N LYS A 59 8.48 22.06 5.72
CA LYS A 59 8.26 23.51 5.47
C LYS A 59 7.07 24.09 6.23
N LEU A 60 6.48 23.34 7.16
CA LEU A 60 5.31 23.78 7.92
C LEU A 60 4.11 24.15 7.03
N ALA A 61 3.98 23.50 5.89
CA ALA A 61 2.83 23.73 5.03
C ALA A 61 1.52 23.33 5.72
N SER A 62 0.43 24.05 5.40
CA SER A 62 -0.89 23.71 5.93
C SER A 62 -1.38 22.39 5.36
N PHE A 63 -2.21 21.66 6.14
CA PHE A 63 -2.86 20.44 5.68
C PHE A 63 -3.73 20.71 4.45
N HIS A 64 -4.44 21.84 4.41
CA HIS A 64 -5.24 22.22 3.24
C HIS A 64 -4.39 22.35 1.97
N SER A 65 -3.23 23.01 2.06
CA SER A 65 -2.31 23.13 0.92
C SER A 65 -1.82 21.75 0.44
N PHE A 66 -1.52 20.84 1.37
CA PHE A 66 -1.15 19.48 1.04
C PHE A 66 -2.29 18.74 0.33
N VAL A 67 -3.53 18.80 0.88
CA VAL A 67 -4.72 18.17 0.27
C VAL A 67 -4.90 18.64 -1.16
N MET A 68 -4.79 19.94 -1.42
CA MET A 68 -4.93 20.52 -2.75
C MET A 68 -3.85 19.98 -3.71
N VAL A 69 -2.56 20.11 -3.34
CA VAL A 69 -1.43 19.68 -4.18
C VAL A 69 -1.50 18.18 -4.46
N TYR A 70 -1.68 17.38 -3.42
CA TYR A 70 -1.69 15.92 -3.59
C TYR A 70 -2.90 15.44 -4.40
N THR A 71 -4.09 16.01 -4.20
CA THR A 71 -5.29 15.68 -4.97
C THR A 71 -5.09 15.98 -6.46
N ILE A 72 -4.48 17.13 -6.78
CA ILE A 72 -4.16 17.47 -8.19
C ILE A 72 -3.19 16.45 -8.78
N VAL A 73 -2.09 16.14 -8.07
CA VAL A 73 -1.08 15.19 -8.58
C VAL A 73 -1.65 13.78 -8.73
N ALA A 74 -2.34 13.26 -7.71
CA ALA A 74 -2.99 11.95 -7.76
C ALA A 74 -4.05 11.89 -8.88
N GLY A 75 -4.82 12.98 -9.05
CA GLY A 75 -5.79 13.13 -10.12
C GLY A 75 -5.14 13.13 -11.51
N MET A 76 -4.07 13.88 -11.72
CA MET A 76 -3.35 13.92 -13.01
C MET A 76 -2.77 12.55 -13.37
N VAL A 77 -2.15 11.86 -12.41
CA VAL A 77 -1.59 10.51 -12.64
C VAL A 77 -2.70 9.50 -12.97
N SER A 78 -3.84 9.58 -12.30
CA SER A 78 -5.00 8.73 -12.59
C SER A 78 -5.62 9.07 -13.95
N LEU A 79 -5.78 10.36 -14.29
CA LEU A 79 -6.30 10.79 -15.58
C LEU A 79 -5.39 10.33 -16.75
N ALA A 80 -4.07 10.30 -16.56
CA ALA A 80 -3.16 9.75 -17.56
C ALA A 80 -3.49 8.28 -17.93
N GLY A 81 -4.00 7.50 -17.00
CA GLY A 81 -4.45 6.13 -17.24
C GLY A 81 -5.74 6.00 -18.05
N VAL A 82 -6.59 7.02 -18.07
CA VAL A 82 -7.81 7.03 -18.89
C VAL A 82 -7.45 6.92 -20.39
N PHE A 83 -6.32 7.47 -20.80
CA PHE A 83 -5.83 7.35 -22.19
C PHE A 83 -5.41 5.90 -22.55
N CYS A 84 -5.36 4.98 -21.57
CA CYS A 84 -5.13 3.56 -21.80
C CYS A 84 -6.43 2.76 -21.99
N TRP A 85 -7.54 3.40 -22.35
CA TRP A 85 -8.87 2.78 -22.46
C TRP A 85 -8.91 1.56 -23.37
N ARG A 86 -8.04 1.50 -24.42
CA ARG A 86 -7.94 0.33 -25.32
C ARG A 86 -7.40 -0.88 -24.58
N ASP A 87 -6.31 -0.73 -23.82
CA ASP A 87 -5.71 -1.79 -23.01
C ASP A 87 -6.70 -2.28 -21.95
N ILE A 88 -7.46 -1.35 -21.34
CA ILE A 88 -8.52 -1.66 -20.36
C ILE A 88 -9.62 -2.51 -20.99
N LEU A 89 -10.07 -2.15 -22.18
CA LEU A 89 -11.10 -2.91 -22.88
C LEU A 89 -10.61 -4.29 -23.36
N GLU A 90 -9.36 -4.42 -23.78
CA GLU A 90 -8.74 -5.68 -24.17
C GLU A 90 -8.62 -6.62 -22.97
N ASP A 91 -8.06 -6.16 -21.85
CA ASP A 91 -7.99 -6.92 -20.59
C ASP A 91 -9.41 -7.34 -20.13
N GLY A 92 -10.40 -6.45 -20.25
CA GLY A 92 -11.80 -6.73 -19.89
C GLY A 92 -12.42 -7.83 -20.76
N LYS A 93 -12.22 -7.78 -22.06
CA LYS A 93 -12.69 -8.81 -23.00
C LYS A 93 -12.02 -10.15 -22.72
N GLU A 94 -10.71 -10.15 -22.50
CA GLU A 94 -9.96 -11.36 -22.16
C GLU A 94 -10.46 -11.99 -20.84
N PHE A 95 -10.65 -11.17 -19.81
CA PHE A 95 -11.20 -11.65 -18.53
C PHE A 95 -12.61 -12.24 -18.70
N LEU A 96 -13.52 -11.54 -19.39
CA LEU A 96 -14.88 -12.02 -19.61
C LEU A 96 -14.94 -13.30 -20.44
N LYS A 97 -14.01 -13.48 -21.39
CA LYS A 97 -13.91 -14.70 -22.19
C LYS A 97 -13.41 -15.89 -21.35
N ASN A 98 -12.47 -15.64 -20.42
CA ASN A 98 -11.74 -16.70 -19.72
C ASN A 98 -12.05 -16.77 -18.22
N TRP A 99 -13.04 -16.03 -17.69
CA TRP A 99 -13.28 -15.89 -16.26
C TRP A 99 -13.42 -17.22 -15.51
N ARG A 100 -14.02 -18.26 -16.15
CA ARG A 100 -14.17 -19.61 -15.58
C ARG A 100 -12.83 -20.33 -15.38
N GLN A 101 -11.80 -19.94 -16.11
CA GLN A 101 -10.44 -20.49 -15.94
C GLN A 101 -9.71 -19.77 -14.80
N TYR A 102 -10.05 -18.50 -14.54
CA TYR A 102 -9.41 -17.70 -13.51
C TYR A 102 -10.09 -17.83 -12.13
N VAL A 103 -11.41 -18.04 -12.09
CA VAL A 103 -12.19 -18.12 -10.85
C VAL A 103 -12.52 -19.58 -10.53
N THR A 104 -11.87 -20.12 -9.50
CA THR A 104 -12.05 -21.50 -9.02
C THR A 104 -12.78 -21.51 -7.68
N LEU A 105 -13.16 -22.70 -7.20
CA LEU A 105 -13.79 -22.86 -5.89
C LEU A 105 -12.95 -22.25 -4.77
N GLY A 106 -11.61 -22.38 -4.82
CA GLY A 106 -10.70 -21.76 -3.85
C GLY A 106 -10.83 -20.25 -3.80
N HIS A 107 -10.98 -19.57 -4.95
CA HIS A 107 -11.22 -18.12 -4.99
C HIS A 107 -12.58 -17.74 -4.40
N LEU A 108 -13.62 -18.54 -4.62
CA LEU A 108 -14.94 -18.30 -4.03
C LEU A 108 -14.91 -18.48 -2.50
N VAL A 109 -14.23 -19.53 -2.01
CA VAL A 109 -14.01 -19.72 -0.57
C VAL A 109 -13.24 -18.53 0.02
N ALA A 110 -12.15 -18.11 -0.63
CA ALA A 110 -11.40 -16.93 -0.19
C ALA A 110 -12.30 -15.67 -0.12
N LEU A 111 -13.13 -15.45 -1.13
CA LEU A 111 -14.06 -14.31 -1.16
C LEU A 111 -15.05 -14.35 0.01
N VAL A 112 -15.64 -15.51 0.31
CA VAL A 112 -16.57 -15.68 1.45
C VAL A 112 -15.85 -15.38 2.77
N LEU A 113 -14.62 -15.89 2.94
CA LEU A 113 -13.82 -15.64 4.14
C LEU A 113 -13.42 -14.16 4.27
N ILE A 114 -13.08 -13.48 3.19
CA ILE A 114 -12.78 -12.04 3.17
C ILE A 114 -14.05 -11.23 3.57
N CYS A 115 -15.20 -11.59 3.02
CA CYS A 115 -16.47 -10.96 3.40
C CYS A 115 -16.78 -11.20 4.89
N TYR A 116 -16.52 -12.39 5.40
CA TYR A 116 -16.66 -12.68 6.83
C TYR A 116 -15.69 -11.84 7.68
N GLN A 117 -14.42 -11.70 7.27
CA GLN A 117 -13.43 -10.88 7.97
C GLN A 117 -13.86 -9.41 8.03
N LEU A 118 -14.34 -8.86 6.92
CA LEU A 118 -14.87 -7.49 6.86
C LEU A 118 -16.10 -7.30 7.75
N TRP A 119 -17.01 -8.27 7.73
CA TRP A 119 -18.19 -8.27 8.59
C TRP A 119 -17.81 -8.35 10.07
N PHE A 120 -16.90 -9.27 10.42
CA PHE A 120 -16.42 -9.44 11.79
C PHE A 120 -15.79 -8.15 12.32
N LEU A 121 -14.87 -7.55 11.57
CA LEU A 121 -14.20 -6.32 11.97
C LEU A 121 -15.16 -5.13 12.10
N HIS A 122 -16.18 -5.05 11.24
CA HIS A 122 -17.18 -4.00 11.31
C HIS A 122 -18.01 -4.05 12.61
N HIS A 123 -18.17 -5.23 13.22
CA HIS A 123 -18.95 -5.43 14.44
C HIS A 123 -18.08 -5.55 15.71
N HIS A 124 -16.77 -5.72 15.58
CA HIS A 124 -15.85 -5.94 16.69
C HIS A 124 -14.68 -4.96 16.59
N MET A 125 -14.92 -3.72 17.00
CA MET A 125 -13.88 -2.69 17.01
C MET A 125 -12.92 -2.96 18.19
N TYR A 126 -11.62 -2.91 17.91
CA TYR A 126 -10.56 -2.98 18.91
C TYR A 126 -9.77 -1.68 18.90
N LEU A 127 -9.53 -1.09 20.09
CA LEU A 127 -8.76 0.13 20.26
C LEU A 127 -7.48 -0.19 21.01
N GLU A 128 -6.34 0.12 20.43
CA GLU A 128 -5.01 0.00 21.06
C GLU A 128 -4.43 1.39 21.36
N TRP A 129 -3.39 1.43 22.22
CA TRP A 129 -2.71 2.67 22.61
C TRP A 129 -2.10 3.43 21.40
N ASP A 130 -1.44 2.72 20.51
CA ASP A 130 -0.91 3.27 19.26
C ASP A 130 -2.01 3.87 18.36
N ASP A 131 -3.19 3.27 18.40
CA ASP A 131 -4.35 3.73 17.66
C ASP A 131 -4.78 5.14 18.09
N THR A 132 -4.89 5.38 19.39
CA THR A 132 -5.28 6.70 19.91
C THR A 132 -4.33 7.80 19.41
N TYR A 133 -3.03 7.55 19.44
CA TYR A 133 -2.04 8.53 18.99
C TYR A 133 -2.17 8.83 17.48
N TYR A 134 -2.12 7.79 16.64
CA TYR A 134 -2.11 7.99 15.18
C TYR A 134 -3.44 8.52 14.63
N VAL A 135 -4.58 8.08 15.17
CA VAL A 135 -5.89 8.57 14.74
C VAL A 135 -6.08 10.03 15.18
N ASN A 136 -5.59 10.39 16.37
CA ASN A 136 -5.64 11.78 16.82
C ASN A 136 -4.74 12.69 16.01
N LEU A 137 -3.56 12.25 15.55
CA LEU A 137 -2.74 13.02 14.60
C LEU A 137 -3.49 13.36 13.32
N ALA A 138 -4.29 12.44 12.80
CA ALA A 138 -5.12 12.68 11.63
C ALA A 138 -6.28 13.66 11.92
N ASN A 139 -6.92 13.54 13.08
CA ASN A 139 -7.97 14.46 13.52
C ASN A 139 -7.40 15.87 13.66
N GLU A 140 -6.25 16.01 14.34
CA GLU A 140 -5.57 17.29 14.52
C GLU A 140 -5.16 17.92 13.19
N ALA A 141 -4.66 17.15 12.24
CA ALA A 141 -4.31 17.67 10.92
C ALA A 141 -5.53 18.30 10.22
N VAL A 142 -6.72 17.68 10.35
CA VAL A 142 -7.95 18.19 9.75
C VAL A 142 -8.48 19.42 10.48
N TRP A 143 -8.40 19.46 11.80
CA TRP A 143 -9.00 20.54 12.63
C TRP A 143 -8.11 21.77 12.77
N SER A 144 -6.80 21.55 13.00
CA SER A 144 -5.84 22.66 13.19
C SER A 144 -5.26 23.20 11.88
N ASP A 145 -5.49 22.50 10.76
CA ASP A 145 -4.85 22.74 9.46
C ASP A 145 -3.31 22.64 9.52
N LYS A 146 -2.77 21.84 10.44
CA LYS A 146 -1.32 21.67 10.65
C LYS A 146 -0.95 20.19 10.60
N ILE A 147 0.24 19.88 10.06
CA ILE A 147 0.73 18.52 9.94
C ILE A 147 1.82 18.31 10.99
N TYR A 148 1.53 17.53 12.06
CA TYR A 148 2.48 17.15 13.13
C TYR A 148 3.05 18.31 13.98
N TRP A 149 2.38 19.44 14.04
CA TRP A 149 2.80 20.61 14.82
C TRP A 149 1.94 20.89 16.05
N VAL A 150 1.04 19.99 16.35
CA VAL A 150 0.14 20.06 17.49
C VAL A 150 0.17 18.73 18.21
N TYR A 151 0.30 18.75 19.54
CA TYR A 151 0.14 17.55 20.37
C TYR A 151 -1.31 17.07 20.29
N PRO A 152 -1.57 15.82 19.79
CA PRO A 152 -2.94 15.38 19.55
C PRO A 152 -3.77 15.20 20.83
N GLU A 153 -3.11 15.03 22.00
CA GLU A 153 -3.81 14.88 23.27
C GLU A 153 -4.20 16.22 23.91
N THR A 154 -3.50 17.28 23.62
CA THR A 154 -3.66 18.58 24.32
C THR A 154 -4.07 19.73 23.42
N GLY A 155 -3.91 19.59 22.11
CA GLY A 155 -4.10 20.67 21.14
C GLY A 155 -3.04 21.79 21.26
N ALA A 156 -2.05 21.65 22.14
CA ALA A 156 -0.97 22.62 22.30
C ALA A 156 0.02 22.55 21.10
N MET A 157 0.66 23.67 20.78
CA MET A 157 1.74 23.65 19.80
C MET A 157 2.85 22.72 20.29
N ALA A 158 3.21 21.77 19.44
CA ALA A 158 4.29 20.83 19.70
C ALA A 158 5.60 21.39 19.17
N ASP A 159 6.68 21.15 19.88
CA ASP A 159 7.98 21.09 19.22
C ASP A 159 7.93 19.91 18.26
N PHE A 160 8.40 20.12 17.03
CA PHE A 160 8.37 19.12 15.97
C PHE A 160 8.99 17.80 16.44
N ASP A 161 8.14 16.77 16.64
CA ASP A 161 8.63 15.46 17.06
C ASP A 161 9.30 14.75 15.88
N LYS A 162 10.62 14.88 15.86
CA LYS A 162 11.50 14.34 14.83
C LYS A 162 11.32 12.83 14.60
N ARG A 163 10.88 12.09 15.63
CA ARG A 163 10.68 10.63 15.55
C ARG A 163 9.55 10.25 14.58
N TYR A 164 8.49 11.06 14.53
CA TYR A 164 7.28 10.73 13.77
C TYR A 164 7.20 11.40 12.40
N VAL A 165 8.13 12.32 12.11
CA VAL A 165 8.20 13.10 10.87
C VAL A 165 8.17 12.27 9.59
N LEU A 166 8.70 11.06 9.63
CA LEU A 166 8.73 10.13 8.51
C LEU A 166 7.73 8.97 8.66
N SER A 167 6.75 9.09 9.56
CA SER A 167 5.66 8.11 9.74
C SER A 167 4.33 8.79 9.40
N LEU A 168 4.17 9.17 8.14
CA LEU A 168 3.14 10.10 7.69
C LEU A 168 1.82 9.42 7.25
N TRP A 169 1.68 8.11 7.49
CA TRP A 169 0.48 7.34 7.15
C TRP A 169 -0.84 7.94 7.65
N PRO A 170 -0.95 8.50 8.86
CA PRO A 170 -2.18 9.15 9.33
C PRO A 170 -2.70 10.25 8.39
N ILE A 171 -1.81 10.95 7.71
CA ILE A 171 -2.20 12.00 6.77
C ILE A 171 -2.86 11.45 5.50
N PHE A 172 -2.60 10.19 5.14
CA PHE A 172 -3.29 9.54 4.03
C PHE A 172 -4.80 9.40 4.30
N TYR A 173 -5.19 8.89 5.45
CA TYR A 173 -6.61 8.78 5.76
C TYR A 173 -7.24 10.10 6.21
N ALA A 174 -6.46 11.05 6.73
CA ALA A 174 -6.90 12.43 6.89
C ALA A 174 -7.25 13.08 5.54
N TRP A 175 -6.43 12.85 4.50
CA TRP A 175 -6.71 13.29 3.13
C TRP A 175 -7.99 12.66 2.57
N LEU A 176 -8.16 11.33 2.68
CA LEU A 176 -9.40 10.66 2.26
C LEU A 176 -10.61 11.20 3.01
N SER A 177 -10.49 11.39 4.33
CA SER A 177 -11.53 11.96 5.19
C SER A 177 -11.98 13.33 4.72
N LYS A 178 -11.03 14.19 4.34
CA LYS A 178 -11.31 15.53 3.80
C LYS A 178 -12.06 15.49 2.47
N LEU A 179 -11.70 14.54 1.59
CA LEU A 179 -12.36 14.39 0.29
C LEU A 179 -13.80 13.86 0.39
N ILE A 180 -14.02 12.93 1.33
CA ILE A 180 -15.32 12.26 1.49
C ILE A 180 -16.25 13.05 2.43
N GLY A 181 -15.71 13.94 3.27
CA GLY A 181 -16.49 14.71 4.23
C GLY A 181 -16.84 13.95 5.52
N VAL A 182 -16.00 12.98 5.92
CA VAL A 182 -16.11 12.24 7.18
C VAL A 182 -14.97 12.60 8.13
N ILE A 183 -15.13 12.35 9.44
CA ILE A 183 -14.03 12.55 10.39
C ILE A 183 -12.98 11.46 10.26
N PRO A 184 -11.68 11.75 10.50
CA PRO A 184 -10.60 10.77 10.36
C PRO A 184 -10.76 9.50 11.21
N THR A 185 -11.36 9.59 12.38
CA THR A 185 -11.68 8.42 13.22
C THR A 185 -12.60 7.43 12.51
N ILE A 186 -13.67 7.92 11.86
CA ILE A 186 -14.57 7.07 11.06
C ILE A 186 -13.85 6.53 9.83
N MET A 187 -13.03 7.35 9.18
CA MET A 187 -12.22 6.92 8.05
C MET A 187 -11.31 5.77 8.45
N ALA A 188 -10.57 5.88 9.55
CA ALA A 188 -9.64 4.86 10.04
C ALA A 188 -10.37 3.56 10.41
N HIS A 189 -11.31 3.63 11.37
CA HIS A 189 -11.88 2.44 11.98
C HIS A 189 -12.96 1.76 11.17
N THR A 190 -13.69 2.52 10.33
CA THR A 190 -14.86 1.98 9.62
C THR A 190 -14.63 1.83 8.13
N ILE A 191 -13.94 2.77 7.49
CA ILE A 191 -13.83 2.81 6.03
C ILE A 191 -12.54 2.16 5.52
N LEU A 192 -11.39 2.47 6.12
CA LEU A 192 -10.08 1.90 5.71
C LEU A 192 -10.03 0.38 5.69
N PRO A 193 -10.64 -0.37 6.63
CA PRO A 193 -10.69 -1.82 6.55
C PRO A 193 -11.20 -2.35 5.22
N TRP A 194 -12.22 -1.71 4.64
CA TRP A 194 -12.80 -2.06 3.34
C TRP A 194 -11.88 -1.77 2.15
N LEU A 195 -10.81 -1.03 2.36
CA LEU A 195 -9.77 -0.76 1.36
C LEU A 195 -8.55 -1.65 1.57
N ILE A 196 -8.07 -1.74 2.80
CA ILE A 196 -6.79 -2.39 3.12
C ILE A 196 -6.90 -3.92 3.08
N ILE A 197 -7.98 -4.50 3.61
CA ILE A 197 -8.17 -5.95 3.60
C ILE A 197 -8.26 -6.50 2.16
N PRO A 198 -9.11 -5.95 1.26
CA PRO A 198 -9.10 -6.36 -0.13
C PRO A 198 -7.75 -6.13 -0.82
N LEU A 199 -7.07 -5.01 -0.56
CA LEU A 199 -5.76 -4.72 -1.12
C LEU A 199 -4.71 -5.78 -0.71
N ALA A 200 -4.68 -6.17 0.56
CA ALA A 200 -3.78 -7.22 1.04
C ALA A 200 -4.02 -8.53 0.27
N TYR A 201 -5.26 -8.95 0.12
CA TYR A 201 -5.57 -10.18 -0.61
C TYR A 201 -5.39 -10.07 -2.13
N MET A 202 -5.47 -8.85 -2.69
CA MET A 202 -5.02 -8.62 -4.06
C MET A 202 -3.52 -8.89 -4.22
N VAL A 203 -2.70 -8.50 -3.26
CA VAL A 203 -1.26 -8.80 -3.25
C VAL A 203 -0.99 -10.29 -3.11
N TYR A 204 -1.69 -10.99 -2.21
CA TYR A 204 -1.60 -12.45 -2.10
C TYR A 204 -2.09 -13.14 -3.39
N GLY A 205 -3.10 -12.61 -4.06
CA GLY A 205 -3.52 -13.09 -5.38
C GLY A 205 -2.42 -12.97 -6.44
N LEU A 206 -1.68 -11.85 -6.47
CA LEU A 206 -0.50 -11.69 -7.34
C LEU A 206 0.60 -12.71 -7.01
N LEU A 207 0.86 -12.95 -5.71
CA LEU A 207 1.80 -13.96 -5.25
C LEU A 207 1.36 -15.37 -5.67
N GLY A 208 0.10 -15.73 -5.45
CA GLY A 208 -0.46 -17.03 -5.86
C GLY A 208 -0.30 -17.25 -7.35
N LYS A 209 -0.65 -16.25 -8.17
CA LYS A 209 -0.44 -16.30 -9.63
C LYS A 209 1.03 -16.46 -10.02
N LYS A 210 1.94 -15.92 -9.21
CA LYS A 210 3.37 -16.05 -9.46
C LYS A 210 3.94 -17.40 -9.03
N LEU A 211 3.45 -17.94 -7.93
CA LEU A 211 3.88 -19.25 -7.40
C LEU A 211 3.31 -20.43 -8.21
N PHE A 212 2.09 -20.28 -8.71
CA PHE A 212 1.34 -21.34 -9.44
C PHE A 212 0.84 -20.80 -10.79
N PRO A 213 1.74 -20.47 -11.74
CA PRO A 213 1.37 -19.70 -12.94
C PRO A 213 0.39 -20.42 -13.87
N GLU A 214 0.35 -21.76 -13.86
CA GLU A 214 -0.48 -22.59 -14.75
C GLU A 214 -1.68 -23.25 -14.05
N ASP A 215 -1.79 -23.13 -12.72
CA ASP A 215 -2.81 -23.79 -11.93
C ASP A 215 -3.66 -22.80 -11.13
N SER A 216 -4.77 -22.38 -11.72
CA SER A 216 -5.75 -21.49 -11.06
C SER A 216 -6.39 -22.13 -9.82
N GLY A 217 -6.45 -23.46 -9.74
CA GLY A 217 -6.95 -24.18 -8.56
C GLY A 217 -6.02 -23.96 -7.36
N LEU A 218 -4.72 -24.17 -7.56
CA LEU A 218 -3.71 -23.91 -6.53
C LEU A 218 -3.63 -22.41 -6.18
N GLN A 219 -3.81 -21.50 -7.14
CA GLN A 219 -3.89 -20.05 -6.86
C GLN A 219 -5.05 -19.75 -5.89
N GLY A 220 -6.23 -20.27 -6.17
CA GLY A 220 -7.40 -20.10 -5.33
C GLY A 220 -7.24 -20.74 -3.94
N MET A 221 -6.69 -21.95 -3.88
CA MET A 221 -6.38 -22.61 -2.59
C MET A 221 -5.36 -21.82 -1.77
N PHE A 222 -4.29 -21.34 -2.39
CA PHE A 222 -3.30 -20.49 -1.75
C PHE A 222 -3.93 -19.24 -1.15
N LEU A 223 -4.80 -18.55 -1.91
CA LEU A 223 -5.50 -17.38 -1.44
C LEU A 223 -6.45 -17.71 -0.27
N ALA A 224 -7.26 -18.76 -0.37
CA ALA A 224 -8.14 -19.21 0.70
C ALA A 224 -7.36 -19.54 1.98
N PHE A 225 -6.22 -20.24 1.85
CA PHE A 225 -5.36 -20.56 2.97
C PHE A 225 -4.72 -19.31 3.60
N ALA A 226 -4.28 -18.36 2.80
CA ALA A 226 -3.77 -17.07 3.30
C ALA A 226 -4.83 -16.31 4.12
N VAL A 227 -6.10 -16.30 3.66
CA VAL A 227 -7.21 -15.69 4.43
C VAL A 227 -7.43 -16.43 5.74
N LEU A 228 -7.47 -17.77 5.72
CA LEU A 228 -7.62 -18.58 6.93
C LEU A 228 -6.51 -18.30 7.95
N LEU A 229 -5.25 -18.23 7.50
CA LEU A 229 -4.12 -17.90 8.37
C LEU A 229 -4.30 -16.53 9.05
N HIS A 230 -4.74 -15.52 8.31
CA HIS A 230 -4.97 -14.19 8.89
C HIS A 230 -6.14 -14.19 9.87
N LEU A 231 -7.18 -14.97 9.64
CA LEU A 231 -8.34 -15.07 10.53
C LEU A 231 -8.04 -15.80 11.85
N PHE A 232 -7.28 -16.90 11.78
CA PHE A 232 -7.12 -17.81 12.93
C PHE A 232 -5.80 -17.68 13.67
N MET A 233 -4.81 -16.98 13.10
CA MET A 233 -3.51 -16.75 13.76
C MET A 233 -3.39 -15.34 14.39
N SER A 234 -4.50 -14.71 14.69
CA SER A 234 -4.56 -13.35 15.26
C SER A 234 -4.41 -13.32 16.80
N GLY A 235 -3.73 -14.30 17.39
CA GLY A 235 -3.57 -14.40 18.83
C GLY A 235 -2.43 -13.54 19.42
N GLU A 236 -1.48 -13.11 18.62
CA GLU A 236 -0.32 -12.34 19.05
C GLU A 236 -0.50 -10.85 18.74
N HIS A 237 -0.33 -9.97 19.72
CA HIS A 237 -0.60 -8.53 19.63
C HIS A 237 0.13 -7.80 18.47
N THR A 238 1.25 -8.33 18.00
CA THR A 238 2.09 -7.66 16.98
C THR A 238 2.33 -8.48 15.72
N SER A 239 1.48 -9.47 15.45
CA SER A 239 1.61 -10.29 14.25
C SER A 239 0.92 -9.68 13.04
N GLY A 240 1.36 -10.01 11.81
CA GLY A 240 0.68 -9.62 10.58
C GLY A 240 -0.79 -10.03 10.54
N PRO A 241 -1.15 -11.28 10.92
CA PRO A 241 -2.55 -11.69 11.05
C PRO A 241 -3.37 -10.82 11.99
N THR A 242 -2.85 -10.46 13.16
CA THR A 242 -3.53 -9.57 14.10
C THR A 242 -3.78 -8.19 13.50
N PHE A 243 -2.76 -7.59 12.89
CA PHE A 243 -2.93 -6.29 12.25
C PHE A 243 -4.01 -6.32 11.17
N LEU A 244 -4.03 -7.32 10.30
CA LEU A 244 -5.00 -7.38 9.22
C LEU A 244 -6.43 -7.67 9.72
N SER A 245 -6.57 -8.41 10.82
CA SER A 245 -7.87 -8.85 11.34
C SER A 245 -8.44 -7.97 12.45
N ILE A 246 -7.62 -7.11 13.06
CA ILE A 246 -8.03 -6.29 14.22
C ILE A 246 -7.80 -4.80 13.97
N THR A 247 -6.62 -4.40 13.46
CA THR A 247 -6.23 -2.99 13.27
C THR A 247 -5.67 -2.71 11.87
N PRO A 248 -6.41 -2.99 10.77
CA PRO A 248 -5.91 -2.87 9.41
C PRO A 248 -5.61 -1.42 8.97
N TRP A 249 -5.95 -0.42 9.77
CA TRP A 249 -5.63 0.99 9.52
C TRP A 249 -4.24 1.40 10.04
N VAL A 250 -3.56 0.56 10.82
CA VAL A 250 -2.24 0.87 11.38
C VAL A 250 -1.15 0.67 10.33
N GLY A 251 -0.32 1.70 10.10
CA GLY A 251 0.69 1.70 9.02
C GLY A 251 1.69 0.55 9.09
N LYS A 252 2.18 0.19 10.30
CA LYS A 252 3.07 -0.99 10.49
C LYS A 252 2.38 -2.31 10.16
N GLY A 253 1.07 -2.40 10.36
CA GLY A 253 0.27 -3.55 9.95
C GLY A 253 0.15 -3.66 8.43
N ILE A 254 -0.09 -2.56 7.75
CA ILE A 254 -0.13 -2.50 6.27
C ILE A 254 1.25 -2.81 5.69
N LEU A 255 2.31 -2.31 6.31
CA LEU A 255 3.68 -2.68 5.94
C LEU A 255 3.88 -4.20 5.97
N ALA A 256 3.44 -4.87 7.04
CA ALA A 256 3.59 -6.31 7.21
C ALA A 256 2.70 -7.13 6.25
N THR A 257 1.46 -6.70 6.00
CA THR A 257 0.44 -7.52 5.31
C THR A 257 0.25 -7.19 3.84
N VAL A 258 0.65 -6.00 3.40
CA VAL A 258 0.56 -5.56 2.00
C VAL A 258 1.94 -5.42 1.39
N LEU A 259 2.81 -4.62 2.03
CA LEU A 259 4.06 -4.21 1.41
C LEU A 259 5.11 -5.30 1.40
N ILE A 260 5.36 -5.97 2.52
CA ILE A 260 6.34 -7.06 2.59
C ILE A 260 5.97 -8.20 1.61
N PRO A 261 4.73 -8.70 1.56
CA PRO A 261 4.32 -9.66 0.53
C PRO A 261 4.51 -9.14 -0.90
N LEU A 262 4.28 -7.85 -1.15
CA LEU A 262 4.51 -7.26 -2.47
C LEU A 262 6.00 -7.14 -2.81
N LEU A 263 6.87 -6.84 -1.84
CA LEU A 263 8.32 -6.90 -2.03
C LEU A 263 8.77 -8.32 -2.39
N PHE A 264 8.23 -9.35 -1.73
CA PHE A 264 8.45 -10.75 -2.13
C PHE A 264 8.02 -11.01 -3.57
N TYR A 265 6.87 -10.53 -3.98
CA TYR A 265 6.40 -10.65 -5.37
C TYR A 265 7.42 -10.07 -6.37
N TRP A 266 7.93 -8.86 -6.13
CA TRP A 266 8.94 -8.25 -7.01
C TRP A 266 10.25 -9.02 -7.00
N MET A 267 10.69 -9.49 -5.84
CA MET A 267 11.93 -10.25 -5.73
C MET A 267 11.83 -11.61 -6.42
N PHE A 268 10.70 -12.31 -6.34
CA PHE A 268 10.45 -13.51 -7.13
C PHE A 268 10.50 -13.23 -8.63
N ARG A 269 9.94 -12.13 -9.09
CA ARG A 269 10.02 -11.74 -10.52
C ARG A 269 11.47 -11.54 -10.94
N ILE A 270 12.25 -10.82 -10.16
CA ILE A 270 13.67 -10.53 -10.45
C ILE A 270 14.54 -11.80 -10.36
N ALA A 271 14.25 -12.70 -9.42
CA ALA A 271 15.03 -13.92 -9.22
C ALA A 271 14.77 -14.98 -10.28
N LEU A 272 13.51 -15.16 -10.69
CA LEU A 272 13.05 -16.27 -11.54
C LEU A 272 12.96 -15.93 -13.04
N ARG A 273 12.91 -14.65 -13.41
CA ARG A 273 12.81 -14.23 -14.83
C ARG A 273 14.08 -13.51 -15.31
N GLU A 274 14.19 -13.39 -16.63
CA GLU A 274 15.05 -12.37 -17.22
C GLU A 274 14.56 -11.00 -16.78
N LYS A 275 15.46 -10.24 -16.18
CA LYS A 275 15.23 -8.95 -15.54
C LYS A 275 14.61 -7.98 -16.53
N THR A 276 13.45 -7.44 -16.23
CA THR A 276 12.94 -6.28 -16.92
C THR A 276 13.27 -5.02 -16.12
N TRP A 277 13.62 -3.95 -16.82
CA TRP A 277 13.81 -2.62 -16.23
C TRP A 277 12.61 -2.20 -15.37
N ALA A 278 11.41 -2.56 -15.79
CA ALA A 278 10.17 -2.28 -15.09
C ALA A 278 10.09 -2.89 -13.68
N ASP A 279 10.59 -4.12 -13.48
CA ASP A 279 10.53 -4.79 -12.17
C ASP A 279 11.37 -4.04 -11.12
N TRP A 280 12.51 -3.44 -11.52
CA TRP A 280 13.34 -2.63 -10.65
C TRP A 280 12.68 -1.31 -10.26
N TRP A 281 12.01 -0.66 -11.20
CA TRP A 281 11.24 0.55 -10.92
C TRP A 281 10.09 0.26 -9.97
N MET A 282 9.35 -0.82 -10.20
CA MET A 282 8.27 -1.23 -9.30
C MET A 282 8.77 -1.57 -7.91
N LEU A 283 9.93 -2.20 -7.79
CA LEU A 283 10.56 -2.46 -6.50
C LEU A 283 10.88 -1.15 -5.76
N GLY A 284 11.46 -0.16 -6.45
CA GLY A 284 11.77 1.15 -5.89
C GLY A 284 10.51 1.95 -5.49
N ILE A 285 9.48 1.96 -6.34
CA ILE A 285 8.18 2.59 -6.04
C ILE A 285 7.54 1.93 -4.82
N THR A 286 7.57 0.60 -4.73
CA THR A 286 7.04 -0.14 -3.58
C THR A 286 7.83 0.18 -2.31
N GLY A 287 9.16 0.26 -2.40
CA GLY A 287 10.01 0.65 -1.28
C GLY A 287 9.68 2.05 -0.75
N LEU A 288 9.54 3.02 -1.66
CA LEU A 288 9.16 4.39 -1.30
C LEU A 288 7.74 4.46 -0.69
N ALA A 289 6.78 3.70 -1.24
CA ALA A 289 5.45 3.56 -0.64
C ALA A 289 5.50 3.01 0.80
N GLY A 290 6.48 2.14 1.08
CA GLY A 290 6.71 1.62 2.44
C GLY A 290 7.20 2.66 3.43
N CYS A 291 7.90 3.68 2.96
CA CYS A 291 8.35 4.78 3.81
C CYS A 291 7.15 5.57 4.37
N LEU A 292 6.11 5.79 3.58
CA LEU A 292 4.87 6.45 4.01
C LEU A 292 4.19 5.70 5.17
N LEU A 293 4.21 4.35 5.12
CA LEU A 293 3.46 3.53 6.07
C LEU A 293 4.05 3.55 7.47
N SER A 294 5.38 3.54 7.58
CA SER A 294 6.06 3.52 8.87
C SER A 294 7.56 3.82 8.69
N SER A 295 8.17 4.45 9.69
CA SER A 295 9.64 4.57 9.78
C SER A 295 10.35 3.21 9.73
N MET A 296 9.69 2.12 10.18
CA MET A 296 10.21 0.77 9.97
C MET A 296 10.33 0.39 8.49
N GLY A 297 9.46 0.90 7.63
CA GLY A 297 9.52 0.66 6.18
C GLY A 297 10.80 1.23 5.55
N ILE A 298 11.28 2.37 6.07
CA ILE A 298 12.54 2.98 5.65
C ILE A 298 13.73 2.04 5.90
N MET A 299 13.72 1.33 7.04
CA MET A 299 14.82 0.46 7.45
C MET A 299 14.68 -0.96 6.91
N LEU A 300 13.49 -1.55 7.00
CA LEU A 300 13.24 -2.94 6.62
C LEU A 300 13.34 -3.16 5.10
N THR A 301 12.87 -2.21 4.30
CA THR A 301 12.91 -2.35 2.83
C THR A 301 14.34 -2.54 2.30
N PRO A 302 15.33 -1.67 2.61
CA PRO A 302 16.70 -1.88 2.13
C PRO A 302 17.34 -3.16 2.67
N VAL A 303 17.07 -3.55 3.91
CA VAL A 303 17.60 -4.78 4.50
C VAL A 303 17.04 -6.00 3.76
N PHE A 304 15.72 -6.05 3.60
CA PHE A 304 15.05 -7.18 2.97
C PHE A 304 15.42 -7.31 1.48
N VAL A 305 15.38 -6.20 0.74
CA VAL A 305 15.77 -6.16 -0.66
C VAL A 305 17.26 -6.42 -0.80
N GLY A 306 18.10 -5.79 0.02
CA GLY A 306 19.56 -5.92 -0.03
C GLY A 306 20.04 -7.37 0.17
N LEU A 307 19.54 -8.05 1.20
CA LEU A 307 19.86 -9.45 1.45
C LEU A 307 19.45 -10.35 0.27
N THR A 308 18.23 -10.17 -0.25
CA THR A 308 17.75 -10.98 -1.36
C THR A 308 18.53 -10.71 -2.64
N ILE A 309 18.78 -9.45 -2.97
CA ILE A 309 19.54 -9.08 -4.17
C ILE A 309 21.01 -9.54 -4.08
N LEU A 310 21.59 -9.52 -2.89
CA LEU A 310 22.93 -10.08 -2.67
C LEU A 310 22.95 -11.57 -3.05
N VAL A 311 22.02 -12.37 -2.52
CA VAL A 311 21.90 -13.80 -2.82
C VAL A 311 21.67 -14.03 -4.32
N VAL A 312 20.75 -13.29 -4.94
CA VAL A 312 20.44 -13.39 -6.38
C VAL A 312 21.67 -12.99 -7.22
N SER A 313 22.39 -11.95 -6.83
CA SER A 313 23.58 -11.46 -7.54
C SER A 313 24.72 -12.46 -7.49
N LEU A 314 24.95 -13.09 -6.33
CA LEU A 314 25.94 -14.17 -6.17
C LEU A 314 25.56 -15.38 -7.02
N LYS A 315 24.30 -15.83 -6.97
CA LYS A 315 23.81 -16.97 -7.76
C LYS A 315 23.92 -16.74 -9.27
N LYS A 316 23.56 -15.52 -9.72
CA LYS A 316 23.61 -15.14 -11.15
C LYS A 316 24.96 -14.59 -11.59
N LYS A 317 25.94 -14.44 -10.68
CA LYS A 317 27.25 -13.81 -10.92
C LYS A 317 27.12 -12.46 -11.65
N SER A 318 26.19 -11.61 -11.21
CA SER A 318 25.81 -10.38 -11.92
C SER A 318 25.89 -9.16 -11.02
N ILE A 319 26.96 -8.37 -11.17
CA ILE A 319 27.14 -7.07 -10.50
C ILE A 319 26.03 -6.09 -10.88
N SER A 320 25.54 -6.14 -12.14
CA SER A 320 24.43 -5.32 -12.58
C SER A 320 23.15 -5.55 -11.74
N CYS A 321 22.90 -6.78 -11.27
CA CYS A 321 21.79 -7.08 -10.38
C CYS A 321 21.91 -6.35 -9.05
N LEU A 322 23.12 -6.36 -8.47
CA LEU A 322 23.42 -5.66 -7.23
C LEU A 322 23.22 -4.14 -7.39
N ALA A 323 23.77 -3.57 -8.48
CA ALA A 323 23.66 -2.13 -8.75
C ALA A 323 22.19 -1.67 -8.88
N HIS A 324 21.35 -2.41 -9.62
CA HIS A 324 19.93 -2.09 -9.74
C HIS A 324 19.17 -2.25 -8.41
N GLY A 325 19.52 -3.27 -7.61
CA GLY A 325 18.92 -3.45 -6.28
C GLY A 325 19.26 -2.30 -5.33
N ILE A 326 20.50 -1.84 -5.31
CA ILE A 326 20.93 -0.65 -4.56
C ILE A 326 20.16 0.58 -5.07
N ALA A 327 20.08 0.77 -6.40
CA ALA A 327 19.36 1.90 -7.00
C ALA A 327 17.88 1.91 -6.60
N ALA A 328 17.22 0.75 -6.54
CA ALA A 328 15.83 0.64 -6.08
C ALA A 328 15.66 1.03 -4.60
N CYS A 329 16.71 0.87 -3.78
CA CYS A 329 16.68 1.25 -2.36
C CYS A 329 17.08 2.71 -2.09
N ILE A 330 17.55 3.46 -3.10
CA ILE A 330 18.02 4.85 -2.92
C ILE A 330 17.01 5.73 -2.18
N PRO A 331 15.70 5.74 -2.51
CA PRO A 331 14.73 6.56 -1.79
C PRO A 331 14.68 6.26 -0.29
N CYS A 332 14.66 4.97 0.08
CA CYS A 332 14.67 4.55 1.48
C CYS A 332 15.98 4.92 2.17
N ILE A 333 17.12 4.80 1.49
CA ILE A 333 18.44 5.17 2.03
C ILE A 333 18.49 6.68 2.29
N ILE A 334 18.03 7.51 1.36
CA ILE A 334 18.00 8.97 1.52
C ILE A 334 17.12 9.35 2.73
N LEU A 335 15.92 8.79 2.82
CA LEU A 335 15.03 9.04 3.95
C LEU A 335 15.60 8.50 5.27
N GLY A 336 16.29 7.36 5.25
CA GLY A 336 16.97 6.81 6.43
C GLY A 336 18.11 7.71 6.92
N VAL A 337 18.96 8.21 6.03
CA VAL A 337 20.02 9.18 6.36
C VAL A 337 19.39 10.47 6.91
N TYR A 338 18.32 10.93 6.27
CA TYR A 338 17.61 12.12 6.72
C TYR A 338 16.98 11.93 8.12
N TYR A 339 16.40 10.76 8.39
CA TYR A 339 15.90 10.39 9.71
C TYR A 339 16.99 10.45 10.79
N ILE A 340 18.15 9.84 10.51
CA ILE A 340 19.31 9.90 11.43
C ILE A 340 19.74 11.34 11.68
N TYR A 341 19.85 12.16 10.62
CA TYR A 341 20.21 13.58 10.73
C TYR A 341 19.21 14.39 11.59
N LEU A 342 17.91 14.08 11.51
CA LEU A 342 16.89 14.77 12.31
C LEU A 342 16.88 14.34 13.78
N THR A 343 17.25 13.09 14.07
CA THR A 343 17.16 12.52 15.43
C THR A 343 18.41 12.71 16.26
N HIS A 344 19.52 13.02 15.64
CA HIS A 344 20.80 13.36 16.27
C HIS A 344 21.15 14.83 16.07
#